data_e43672cdde9a7b6225a0eaa375b56da0
#
_entry.id   e43672cdde9a7b6225a0eaa375b56da0
#
_cell.length_a   1.000
_cell.length_b   1.000
_cell.length_c   1.000
_cell.angle_alpha   90.00
_cell.angle_beta   90.00
_cell.angle_gamma   90.00
#
_symmetry.space_group_name_H-M   'P 1'
#
loop_
_entity.id
_entity.type
_entity.pdbx_description
1 polymer ?
#
loop_
_entity_poly.entity_id
_entity_poly.type
_entity_poly.pdbx_seq_one_letter_code
_entity_poly.pdbx_strand_id
1 'polypeptide(L)'
;MQCCTECKNSCVTGPDLRSTHAQRTRAAIRAAALTLTRERGYAAMTVDDVATLAGVSRRTVFNHFSSKADLLVLGPEAPEPQALEAFVNGTGTLLEDLGALLASGAEVVESERGWLLSFPEIVRDNPEVERAIHERLRTVALSLIDAAGRRLGTTPDDPRTRAVVALAMGIQRSSVDLWSGRAHPWEQGGPEPSADAEAPTVRNECPEVRLAEAIHVMTRAIADVVAHPRPAEAVSCASSGLTPSHSPD
;
A
#
# COMPACT_ATOMS: atom_id res chain seq x y z
N MET A 1 4.03 61.09 2.37
CA MET A 1 4.83 59.95 2.77
C MET A 1 3.92 58.97 3.50
N GLN A 2 3.31 58.04 2.79
CA GLN A 2 2.46 56.97 3.35
C GLN A 2 3.16 55.65 3.07
N CYS A 3 3.67 55.03 4.12
CA CYS A 3 4.28 53.69 4.11
C CYS A 3 3.21 52.64 3.86
N CYS A 4 3.35 51.86 2.78
CA CYS A 4 2.59 50.65 2.53
C CYS A 4 2.95 49.58 3.58
N THR A 5 1.95 49.25 4.39
CA THR A 5 1.99 48.18 5.41
C THR A 5 1.20 46.96 4.91
N GLU A 6 1.59 46.37 3.79
CA GLU A 6 0.98 45.12 3.30
C GLU A 6 2.00 44.27 2.51
N CYS A 7 2.98 43.74 3.22
CA CYS A 7 3.75 42.59 2.76
C CYS A 7 3.91 41.61 3.93
N LYS A 8 2.80 41.01 4.37
CA LYS A 8 2.84 39.87 5.32
C LYS A 8 2.59 38.57 4.58
N ASN A 9 3.64 37.76 4.55
CA ASN A 9 3.64 36.29 4.51
C ASN A 9 2.94 35.60 3.33
N SER A 10 3.63 35.58 2.20
CA SER A 10 3.64 34.39 1.37
C SER A 10 5.01 33.71 1.54
N CYS A 11 5.30 33.18 2.72
CA CYS A 11 6.26 32.10 2.85
C CYS A 11 5.62 30.86 2.24
N VAL A 12 5.81 30.67 0.95
CA VAL A 12 5.77 29.35 0.32
C VAL A 12 6.88 28.58 1.02
N THR A 13 6.51 27.75 1.99
CA THR A 13 7.41 26.75 2.58
C THR A 13 7.79 25.80 1.45
N GLY A 14 8.93 26.05 0.83
CA GLY A 14 9.57 25.10 -0.07
C GLY A 14 9.75 23.76 0.67
N PRO A 15 9.86 22.62 -0.06
CA PRO A 15 10.05 21.33 0.56
C PRO A 15 11.23 21.42 1.52
N ASP A 16 11.02 20.94 2.75
CA ASP A 16 12.04 20.99 3.78
C ASP A 16 13.30 20.26 3.27
N LEU A 17 14.36 21.02 3.00
CA LEU A 17 15.61 20.51 2.45
C LEU A 17 16.21 19.38 3.32
N ARG A 18 15.88 19.35 4.61
CA ARG A 18 16.32 18.31 5.53
C ARG A 18 15.56 17.01 5.29
N SER A 19 14.24 17.05 5.06
CA SER A 19 13.44 15.86 4.75
C SER A 19 13.84 15.27 3.40
N THR A 20 14.06 16.10 2.40
CA THR A 20 14.54 15.68 1.07
C THR A 20 15.93 15.03 1.15
N HIS A 21 16.84 15.58 1.97
CA HIS A 21 18.17 14.98 2.15
C HIS A 21 18.08 13.63 2.88
N ALA A 22 17.28 13.53 3.94
CA ALA A 22 17.08 12.30 4.68
C ALA A 22 16.48 11.19 3.78
N GLN A 23 15.51 11.53 2.94
CA GLN A 23 14.91 10.60 1.97
C GLN A 23 15.95 10.12 0.94
N ARG A 24 16.77 11.02 0.39
CA ARG A 24 17.85 10.64 -0.56
C ARG A 24 18.87 9.73 0.09
N THR A 25 19.29 10.03 1.32
CA THR A 25 20.22 9.19 2.07
C THR A 25 19.62 7.80 2.32
N ARG A 26 18.35 7.74 2.73
CA ARG A 26 17.65 6.48 2.95
C ARG A 26 17.55 5.66 1.67
N ALA A 27 17.22 6.27 0.54
CA ALA A 27 17.14 5.62 -0.76
C ALA A 27 18.52 5.08 -1.20
N ALA A 28 19.61 5.86 -1.02
CA ALA A 28 20.96 5.42 -1.35
C ALA A 28 21.40 4.21 -0.52
N ILE A 29 21.14 4.20 0.80
CA ILE A 29 21.44 3.08 1.68
C ILE A 29 20.67 1.83 1.24
N ARG A 30 19.39 1.98 0.93
CA ARG A 30 18.55 0.86 0.47
C ARG A 30 19.05 0.31 -0.86
N ALA A 31 19.34 1.16 -1.85
CA ALA A 31 19.88 0.74 -3.13
C ALA A 31 21.18 -0.05 -2.97
N ALA A 32 22.08 0.38 -2.08
CA ALA A 32 23.31 -0.34 -1.76
C ALA A 32 23.04 -1.73 -1.16
N ALA A 33 22.11 -1.82 -0.21
CA ALA A 33 21.72 -3.09 0.40
C ALA A 33 21.13 -4.07 -0.64
N LEU A 34 20.30 -3.57 -1.54
CA LEU A 34 19.69 -4.35 -2.62
C LEU A 34 20.75 -4.87 -3.59
N THR A 35 21.69 -4.03 -3.99
CA THR A 35 22.80 -4.41 -4.87
C THR A 35 23.64 -5.53 -4.25
N LEU A 36 24.07 -5.36 -3.00
CA LEU A 36 24.86 -6.36 -2.30
C LEU A 36 24.11 -7.67 -2.07
N THR A 37 22.82 -7.60 -1.80
CA THR A 37 21.98 -8.80 -1.65
C THR A 37 21.87 -9.57 -2.95
N ARG A 38 21.77 -8.90 -4.10
CA ARG A 38 21.76 -9.54 -5.43
C ARG A 38 23.09 -10.18 -5.77
N GLU A 39 24.19 -9.51 -5.45
CA GLU A 39 25.55 -9.97 -5.79
C GLU A 39 26.04 -11.13 -4.91
N ARG A 40 25.73 -11.10 -3.62
CA ARG A 40 26.36 -11.98 -2.62
C ARG A 40 25.34 -12.75 -1.75
N GLY A 41 24.07 -12.48 -1.90
CA GLY A 41 23.01 -13.00 -1.04
C GLY A 41 22.89 -12.21 0.28
N TYR A 42 21.71 -12.30 0.89
CA TYR A 42 21.40 -11.60 2.14
C TYR A 42 22.35 -12.01 3.28
N ALA A 43 22.67 -13.30 3.42
CA ALA A 43 23.52 -13.77 4.51
C ALA A 43 24.92 -13.13 4.50
N ALA A 44 25.51 -12.97 3.32
CA ALA A 44 26.86 -12.43 3.14
C ALA A 44 26.92 -10.88 3.19
N MET A 45 25.82 -10.17 2.97
CA MET A 45 25.77 -8.72 3.07
C MET A 45 25.98 -8.28 4.52
N THR A 46 26.83 -7.28 4.74
CA THR A 46 27.02 -6.65 6.06
C THR A 46 26.59 -5.19 6.03
N VAL A 47 26.23 -4.64 7.21
CA VAL A 47 25.89 -3.21 7.34
C VAL A 47 27.07 -2.32 6.99
N ASP A 48 28.31 -2.78 7.23
CA ASP A 48 29.50 -2.03 6.90
C ASP A 48 29.74 -1.95 5.40
N ASP A 49 29.47 -3.05 4.67
CA ASP A 49 29.53 -3.04 3.20
C ASP A 49 28.46 -2.09 2.63
N VAL A 50 27.26 -2.11 3.18
CA VAL A 50 26.17 -1.20 2.78
C VAL A 50 26.56 0.25 3.02
N ALA A 51 27.12 0.57 4.19
CA ALA A 51 27.57 1.92 4.52
C ALA A 51 28.64 2.40 3.54
N THR A 52 29.62 1.53 3.25
CA THR A 52 30.70 1.81 2.31
C THR A 52 30.18 2.08 0.91
N LEU A 53 29.31 1.20 0.40
CA LEU A 53 28.74 1.34 -0.95
C LEU A 53 27.83 2.57 -1.08
N ALA A 54 27.07 2.90 -0.02
CA ALA A 54 26.20 4.08 0.03
C ALA A 54 26.96 5.39 0.28
N GLY A 55 28.26 5.34 0.59
CA GLY A 55 29.09 6.53 0.90
C GLY A 55 28.70 7.21 2.22
N VAL A 56 28.20 6.44 3.21
CA VAL A 56 27.78 6.96 4.51
C VAL A 56 28.47 6.23 5.67
N SER A 57 28.34 6.76 6.88
CA SER A 57 28.84 6.05 8.07
C SER A 57 27.86 4.92 8.49
N ARG A 58 28.39 3.88 9.16
CA ARG A 58 27.56 2.85 9.83
C ARG A 58 26.51 3.47 10.76
N ARG A 59 26.88 4.52 11.50
CA ARG A 59 25.95 5.26 12.36
C ARG A 59 24.83 5.90 11.55
N THR A 60 25.13 6.42 10.36
CA THR A 60 24.11 6.98 9.46
C THR A 60 23.13 5.88 9.02
N VAL A 61 23.62 4.67 8.72
CA VAL A 61 22.72 3.55 8.38
C VAL A 61 21.77 3.27 9.53
N PHE A 62 22.25 3.13 10.77
CA PHE A 62 21.41 2.87 11.94
C PHE A 62 20.51 4.04 12.36
N ASN A 63 20.77 5.25 11.91
CA ASN A 63 19.84 6.37 12.08
C ASN A 63 18.61 6.25 11.17
N HIS A 64 18.71 5.51 10.05
CA HIS A 64 17.64 5.34 9.08
C HIS A 64 16.96 3.97 9.13
N PHE A 65 17.66 2.94 9.60
CA PHE A 65 17.21 1.55 9.59
C PHE A 65 17.50 0.89 10.93
N SER A 66 16.52 0.18 11.47
CA SER A 66 16.60 -0.43 12.79
C SER A 66 17.44 -1.71 12.82
N SER A 67 17.57 -2.39 11.69
CA SER A 67 18.27 -3.67 11.58
C SER A 67 18.77 -3.92 10.15
N LYS A 68 19.59 -4.97 9.97
CA LYS A 68 20.00 -5.47 8.66
C LYS A 68 18.78 -5.92 7.83
N ALA A 69 17.81 -6.57 8.45
CA ALA A 69 16.60 -7.00 7.79
C ALA A 69 15.75 -5.80 7.30
N ASP A 70 15.69 -4.74 8.09
CA ASP A 70 14.94 -3.51 7.75
C ASP A 70 15.47 -2.82 6.48
N LEU A 71 16.75 -3.00 6.14
CA LEU A 71 17.34 -2.52 4.89
C LEU A 71 16.62 -3.08 3.66
N LEU A 72 16.07 -4.28 3.77
CA LEU A 72 15.39 -4.99 2.69
C LEU A 72 13.87 -4.93 2.78
N VAL A 73 13.31 -4.37 3.84
CA VAL A 73 11.85 -4.23 3.95
C VAL A 73 11.36 -3.22 2.93
N LEU A 74 10.65 -3.72 1.94
CA LEU A 74 9.97 -2.95 0.91
C LEU A 74 8.49 -2.82 1.22
N GLY A 75 7.90 -1.79 0.68
CA GLY A 75 6.47 -1.56 0.84
C GLY A 75 6.18 -0.23 1.52
N PRO A 76 4.91 0.00 1.86
CA PRO A 76 4.50 1.28 2.41
C PRO A 76 5.22 1.55 3.74
N GLU A 77 5.79 2.72 3.84
CA GLU A 77 6.20 3.29 5.11
C GLU A 77 4.96 3.88 5.82
N ALA A 78 5.08 4.15 7.13
CA ALA A 78 4.02 4.90 7.80
C ALA A 78 3.84 6.23 7.04
N PRO A 79 2.60 6.61 6.72
CA PRO A 79 2.36 7.85 5.99
C PRO A 79 2.95 9.04 6.75
N GLU A 80 3.43 10.02 6.00
CA GLU A 80 3.96 11.25 6.57
C GLU A 80 2.91 11.95 7.44
N PRO A 81 3.31 12.58 8.56
CA PRO A 81 2.38 13.24 9.48
C PRO A 81 1.45 14.24 8.77
N GLN A 82 1.94 14.95 7.77
CA GLN A 82 1.14 15.89 7.00
C GLN A 82 0.05 15.19 6.18
N ALA A 83 0.32 14.03 5.60
CA ALA A 83 -0.66 13.24 4.86
C ALA A 83 -1.72 12.66 5.80
N LEU A 84 -1.32 12.20 7.00
CA LEU A 84 -2.25 11.75 8.04
C LEU A 84 -3.17 12.89 8.49
N GLU A 85 -2.64 14.08 8.75
CA GLU A 85 -3.46 15.25 9.13
C GLU A 85 -4.40 15.68 7.99
N ALA A 86 -3.96 15.62 6.73
CA ALA A 86 -4.82 15.88 5.58
C ALA A 86 -5.98 14.89 5.51
N PHE A 87 -5.73 13.60 5.78
CA PHE A 87 -6.77 12.58 5.87
C PHE A 87 -7.73 12.84 7.04
N VAL A 88 -7.22 13.13 8.23
CA VAL A 88 -8.04 13.38 9.44
C VAL A 88 -8.98 14.57 9.24
N ASN A 89 -8.50 15.66 8.65
CA ASN A 89 -9.24 16.89 8.43
C ASN A 89 -9.91 16.98 7.05
N GLY A 90 -9.84 15.90 6.27
CA GLY A 90 -10.40 15.86 4.91
C GLY A 90 -11.91 16.06 4.91
N THR A 91 -12.40 16.76 3.88
CA THR A 91 -13.82 17.08 3.67
C THR A 91 -14.45 16.28 2.53
N GLY A 92 -13.65 15.49 1.81
CA GLY A 92 -14.10 14.59 0.78
C GLY A 92 -14.75 13.30 1.34
N THR A 93 -15.10 12.40 0.46
CA THR A 93 -15.55 11.08 0.90
C THR A 93 -14.40 10.34 1.61
N LEU A 94 -14.74 9.46 2.56
CA LEU A 94 -13.74 8.70 3.29
C LEU A 94 -12.81 7.90 2.35
N LEU A 95 -13.37 7.34 1.28
CA LEU A 95 -12.60 6.54 0.32
C LEU A 95 -11.67 7.39 -0.53
N GLU A 96 -12.11 8.57 -1.01
CA GLU A 96 -11.24 9.48 -1.78
C GLU A 96 -10.05 9.95 -0.95
N ASP A 97 -10.30 10.41 0.28
CA ASP A 97 -9.25 10.89 1.17
C ASP A 97 -8.32 9.74 1.60
N LEU A 98 -8.86 8.51 1.78
CA LEU A 98 -8.06 7.32 2.04
C LEU A 98 -7.17 6.97 0.84
N GLY A 99 -7.71 7.02 -0.37
CA GLY A 99 -6.94 6.82 -1.60
C GLY A 99 -5.81 7.82 -1.75
N ALA A 100 -6.06 9.11 -1.46
CA ALA A 100 -5.04 10.16 -1.46
C ALA A 100 -3.94 9.89 -0.42
N LEU A 101 -4.32 9.47 0.80
CA LEU A 101 -3.38 9.09 1.85
C LEU A 101 -2.47 7.94 1.41
N LEU A 102 -3.04 6.88 0.84
CA LEU A 102 -2.29 5.71 0.38
C LEU A 102 -1.38 6.04 -0.80
N ALA A 103 -1.82 6.92 -1.70
CA ALA A 103 -1.05 7.35 -2.85
C ALA A 103 0.13 8.26 -2.48
N SER A 104 0.10 8.93 -1.31
CA SER A 104 1.16 9.84 -0.89
C SER A 104 2.54 9.20 -0.75
N GLY A 105 2.60 7.89 -0.47
CA GLY A 105 3.84 7.11 -0.39
C GLY A 105 4.19 6.30 -1.64
N ALA A 106 3.38 6.37 -2.70
CA ALA A 106 3.51 5.48 -3.86
C ALA A 106 4.82 5.68 -4.63
N GLU A 107 5.31 6.91 -4.73
CA GLU A 107 6.53 7.23 -5.50
C GLU A 107 7.77 6.52 -4.96
N VAL A 108 7.88 6.40 -3.63
CA VAL A 108 8.98 5.69 -2.97
C VAL A 108 8.96 4.20 -3.33
N VAL A 109 7.78 3.59 -3.30
CA VAL A 109 7.60 2.17 -3.64
C VAL A 109 7.82 1.94 -5.14
N GLU A 110 7.38 2.86 -5.99
CA GLU A 110 7.52 2.79 -7.44
C GLU A 110 8.99 2.79 -7.88
N SER A 111 9.84 3.57 -7.21
CA SER A 111 11.28 3.60 -7.49
C SER A 111 11.97 2.24 -7.26
N GLU A 112 11.34 1.34 -6.52
CA GLU A 112 11.87 0.04 -6.13
C GLU A 112 11.22 -1.14 -6.90
N ARG A 113 10.46 -0.86 -7.97
CA ARG A 113 9.69 -1.87 -8.72
C ARG A 113 10.51 -3.09 -9.14
N GLY A 114 11.69 -2.87 -9.72
CA GLY A 114 12.54 -3.97 -10.20
C GLY A 114 13.01 -4.91 -9.08
N TRP A 115 13.09 -4.39 -7.86
CA TRP A 115 13.43 -5.17 -6.69
C TRP A 115 12.22 -5.94 -6.13
N LEU A 116 11.06 -5.31 -6.08
CA LEU A 116 9.82 -5.94 -5.59
C LEU A 116 9.48 -7.25 -6.32
N LEU A 117 9.88 -7.38 -7.57
CA LEU A 117 9.68 -8.61 -8.35
C LEU A 117 10.55 -9.78 -7.86
N SER A 118 11.75 -9.51 -7.33
CA SER A 118 12.67 -10.53 -6.80
C SER A 118 12.48 -10.80 -5.29
N PHE A 119 11.65 -10.03 -4.64
CA PHE A 119 11.50 -9.99 -3.18
C PHE A 119 10.93 -11.27 -2.54
N PRO A 120 9.97 -12.00 -3.17
CA PRO A 120 9.40 -13.21 -2.56
C PRO A 120 10.43 -14.29 -2.24
N GLU A 121 11.46 -14.44 -3.06
CA GLU A 121 12.52 -15.43 -2.84
C GLU A 121 13.35 -15.06 -1.61
N ILE A 122 13.69 -13.80 -1.47
CA ILE A 122 14.48 -13.30 -0.33
C ILE A 122 13.68 -13.44 0.97
N VAL A 123 12.39 -13.15 0.96
CA VAL A 123 11.53 -13.31 2.14
C VAL A 123 11.42 -14.77 2.54
N ARG A 124 11.17 -15.65 1.57
CA ARG A 124 11.04 -17.09 1.82
C ARG A 124 12.30 -17.70 2.46
N ASP A 125 13.48 -17.24 2.02
CA ASP A 125 14.75 -17.81 2.45
C ASP A 125 15.31 -17.13 3.72
N ASN A 126 14.70 -16.01 4.17
CA ASN A 126 15.18 -15.21 5.30
C ASN A 126 14.05 -14.80 6.26
N PRO A 127 13.73 -15.62 7.27
CA PRO A 127 12.62 -15.36 8.20
C PRO A 127 12.73 -14.06 8.99
N GLU A 128 13.93 -13.52 9.16
CA GLU A 128 14.14 -12.23 9.80
C GLU A 128 13.65 -11.06 8.94
N VAL A 129 13.72 -11.19 7.61
CA VAL A 129 13.16 -10.20 6.68
C VAL A 129 11.64 -10.23 6.75
N GLU A 130 11.04 -11.43 6.79
CA GLU A 130 9.60 -11.59 6.97
C GLU A 130 9.10 -10.94 8.28
N ARG A 131 9.81 -11.16 9.40
CA ARG A 131 9.47 -10.52 10.68
C ARG A 131 9.58 -9.00 10.60
N ALA A 132 10.59 -8.47 9.95
CA ALA A 132 10.76 -7.02 9.77
C ALA A 132 9.64 -6.41 8.91
N ILE A 133 9.14 -7.15 7.91
CA ILE A 133 7.97 -6.76 7.12
C ILE A 133 6.72 -6.70 8.00
N HIS A 134 6.46 -7.72 8.80
CA HIS A 134 5.31 -7.75 9.70
C HIS A 134 5.35 -6.60 10.71
N GLU A 135 6.52 -6.27 11.27
CA GLU A 135 6.67 -5.14 12.17
C GLU A 135 6.40 -3.81 11.46
N ARG A 136 6.86 -3.66 10.22
CA ARG A 136 6.58 -2.48 9.41
C ARG A 136 5.08 -2.34 9.15
N LEU A 137 4.42 -3.41 8.71
CA LEU A 137 2.97 -3.41 8.45
C LEU A 137 2.17 -3.11 9.72
N ARG A 138 2.63 -3.60 10.87
CA ARG A 138 2.02 -3.26 12.15
C ARG A 138 2.13 -1.77 12.46
N THR A 139 3.30 -1.16 12.24
CA THR A 139 3.50 0.27 12.46
C THR A 139 2.57 1.10 11.56
N VAL A 140 2.46 0.73 10.28
CA VAL A 140 1.54 1.37 9.33
C VAL A 140 0.09 1.23 9.82
N ALA A 141 -0.31 0.02 10.21
CA ALA A 141 -1.67 -0.24 10.70
C ALA A 141 -2.01 0.60 11.93
N LEU A 142 -1.09 0.75 12.89
CA LEU A 142 -1.29 1.57 14.09
C LEU A 142 -1.46 3.06 13.73
N SER A 143 -0.68 3.59 12.79
CA SER A 143 -0.84 4.97 12.31
C SER A 143 -2.20 5.19 11.63
N LEU A 144 -2.66 4.20 10.86
CA LEU A 144 -3.97 4.25 10.19
C LEU A 144 -5.13 4.11 11.20
N ILE A 145 -4.98 3.29 12.25
CA ILE A 145 -5.97 3.15 13.33
C ILE A 145 -6.17 4.49 14.03
N ASP A 146 -5.07 5.17 14.41
CA ASP A 146 -5.14 6.47 15.05
C ASP A 146 -5.83 7.50 14.14
N ALA A 147 -5.38 7.62 12.90
CA ALA A 147 -5.93 8.58 11.95
C ALA A 147 -7.42 8.31 11.63
N ALA A 148 -7.81 7.04 11.43
CA ALA A 148 -9.19 6.66 11.19
C ALA A 148 -10.08 6.94 12.41
N GLY A 149 -9.60 6.62 13.61
CA GLY A 149 -10.31 6.92 14.87
C GLY A 149 -10.55 8.41 15.04
N ARG A 150 -9.54 9.24 14.81
CA ARG A 150 -9.64 10.70 14.87
C ARG A 150 -10.63 11.26 13.83
N ARG A 151 -10.56 10.78 12.58
CA ARG A 151 -11.48 11.21 11.51
C ARG A 151 -12.93 10.85 11.81
N LEU A 152 -13.18 9.64 12.32
CA LEU A 152 -14.53 9.13 12.59
C LEU A 152 -15.08 9.52 13.97
N GLY A 153 -14.25 10.11 14.84
CA GLY A 153 -14.60 10.37 16.23
C GLY A 153 -14.88 9.09 17.01
N THR A 154 -14.10 8.02 16.77
CA THR A 154 -14.28 6.69 17.32
C THR A 154 -13.04 6.20 18.04
N THR A 155 -13.17 5.08 18.77
CA THR A 155 -12.03 4.44 19.44
C THR A 155 -11.28 3.49 18.49
N PRO A 156 -10.03 3.11 18.80
CA PRO A 156 -9.27 2.11 18.04
C PRO A 156 -9.99 0.77 17.88
N ASP A 157 -10.80 0.37 18.85
CA ASP A 157 -11.53 -0.90 18.87
C ASP A 157 -12.89 -0.85 18.17
N ASP A 158 -13.35 0.33 17.77
CA ASP A 158 -14.62 0.49 17.04
C ASP A 158 -14.55 -0.28 15.70
N PRO A 159 -15.57 -1.07 15.37
CA PRO A 159 -15.63 -1.79 14.09
C PRO A 159 -15.46 -0.90 12.86
N ARG A 160 -15.91 0.36 12.91
CA ARG A 160 -15.75 1.32 11.81
C ARG A 160 -14.28 1.69 11.60
N THR A 161 -13.52 1.95 12.67
CA THR A 161 -12.07 2.19 12.62
C THR A 161 -11.37 0.99 12.00
N ARG A 162 -11.68 -0.21 12.47
CA ARG A 162 -11.11 -1.47 11.95
C ARG A 162 -11.46 -1.70 10.48
N ALA A 163 -12.68 -1.37 10.06
CA ALA A 163 -13.11 -1.49 8.66
C ALA A 163 -12.31 -0.55 7.73
N VAL A 164 -12.04 0.69 8.14
CA VAL A 164 -11.21 1.63 7.37
C VAL A 164 -9.79 1.09 7.19
N VAL A 165 -9.20 0.54 8.26
CA VAL A 165 -7.86 -0.05 8.19
C VAL A 165 -7.84 -1.29 7.29
N ALA A 166 -8.85 -2.16 7.39
CA ALA A 166 -8.98 -3.33 6.52
C ALA A 166 -9.12 -2.92 5.04
N LEU A 167 -9.90 -1.88 4.74
CA LEU A 167 -10.01 -1.31 3.40
C LEU A 167 -8.67 -0.76 2.92
N ALA A 168 -7.95 0.01 3.74
CA ALA A 168 -6.65 0.54 3.41
C ALA A 168 -5.65 -0.55 3.02
N MET A 169 -5.58 -1.61 3.83
CA MET A 169 -4.70 -2.76 3.58
C MET A 169 -5.12 -3.53 2.32
N GLY A 170 -6.42 -3.69 2.08
CA GLY A 170 -6.96 -4.32 0.87
C GLY A 170 -6.65 -3.52 -0.38
N ILE A 171 -6.89 -2.20 -0.36
CA ILE A 171 -6.56 -1.30 -1.46
C ILE A 171 -5.06 -1.36 -1.76
N GLN A 172 -4.22 -1.21 -0.74
CA GLN A 172 -2.77 -1.23 -0.89
C GLN A 172 -2.29 -2.54 -1.52
N ARG A 173 -2.77 -3.68 -1.01
CA ARG A 173 -2.39 -5.00 -1.52
C ARG A 173 -2.80 -5.17 -2.99
N SER A 174 -4.07 -4.95 -3.30
CA SER A 174 -4.58 -5.13 -4.66
C SER A 174 -3.96 -4.14 -5.65
N SER A 175 -3.62 -2.92 -5.20
CA SER A 175 -2.92 -1.94 -6.04
C SER A 175 -1.50 -2.36 -6.37
N VAL A 176 -0.78 -2.95 -5.40
CA VAL A 176 0.56 -3.51 -5.65
C VAL A 176 0.50 -4.70 -6.59
N ASP A 177 -0.48 -5.59 -6.43
CA ASP A 177 -0.67 -6.73 -7.33
C ASP A 177 -0.97 -6.26 -8.76
N LEU A 178 -1.88 -5.29 -8.93
CA LEU A 178 -2.20 -4.67 -10.23
C LEU A 178 -0.98 -4.00 -10.86
N TRP A 179 -0.27 -3.19 -10.09
CA TRP A 179 0.92 -2.47 -10.55
C TRP A 179 2.09 -3.39 -10.90
N SER A 180 2.28 -4.47 -10.13
CA SER A 180 3.37 -5.43 -10.35
C SER A 180 3.07 -6.45 -11.45
N GLY A 181 1.82 -6.53 -11.91
CA GLY A 181 1.35 -7.54 -12.87
C GLY A 181 1.29 -8.95 -12.27
N ARG A 182 1.23 -9.07 -10.95
CA ARG A 182 1.11 -10.36 -10.27
C ARG A 182 -0.33 -10.84 -10.28
N ALA A 183 -0.50 -12.13 -10.60
CA ALA A 183 -1.77 -12.80 -10.39
C ALA A 183 -2.10 -12.87 -8.89
N HIS A 184 -3.35 -12.67 -8.55
CA HIS A 184 -3.81 -12.71 -7.16
C HIS A 184 -3.61 -14.12 -6.57
N PRO A 185 -3.31 -14.28 -5.25
CA PRO A 185 -3.09 -15.58 -4.63
C PRO A 185 -4.18 -16.63 -4.88
N TRP A 186 -5.46 -16.22 -4.99
CA TRP A 186 -6.55 -17.14 -5.33
C TRP A 186 -6.59 -17.57 -6.81
N GLU A 187 -5.88 -16.87 -7.71
CA GLU A 187 -5.73 -17.25 -9.11
C GLU A 187 -4.65 -18.34 -9.28
N GLN A 188 -3.76 -18.49 -8.30
CA GLN A 188 -2.66 -19.46 -8.29
C GLN A 188 -3.12 -20.85 -7.84
N GLY A 189 -4.35 -21.04 -7.39
CA GLY A 189 -4.93 -22.32 -6.93
C GLY A 189 -5.68 -23.09 -8.00
N GLY A 190 -5.59 -22.71 -9.28
CA GLY A 190 -6.10 -23.52 -10.39
C GLY A 190 -5.35 -24.85 -10.55
N PRO A 191 -5.95 -25.85 -11.22
CA PRO A 191 -5.25 -27.11 -11.49
C PRO A 191 -3.91 -26.81 -12.17
N GLU A 192 -2.85 -27.48 -11.74
CA GLU A 192 -1.53 -27.33 -12.32
C GLU A 192 -1.65 -27.43 -13.85
N PRO A 193 -1.07 -26.46 -14.61
CA PRO A 193 -1.06 -26.59 -16.06
C PRO A 193 -0.42 -27.93 -16.43
N SER A 194 -1.12 -28.71 -17.25
CA SER A 194 -0.58 -29.96 -17.77
C SER A 194 0.82 -29.71 -18.34
N ALA A 195 1.73 -30.68 -18.20
CA ALA A 195 3.13 -30.57 -18.60
C ALA A 195 3.37 -30.14 -20.07
N ASP A 196 2.31 -30.12 -20.88
CA ASP A 196 2.30 -29.69 -22.29
C ASP A 196 1.73 -28.27 -22.47
N ALA A 197 1.32 -27.56 -21.41
CA ALA A 197 0.92 -26.17 -21.50
C ALA A 197 2.19 -25.31 -21.54
N GLU A 198 2.43 -24.64 -22.68
CA GLU A 198 3.45 -23.58 -22.75
C GLU A 198 3.29 -22.66 -21.55
N ALA A 199 4.40 -22.46 -20.83
CA ALA A 199 4.42 -21.56 -19.66
C ALA A 199 3.73 -20.25 -20.06
N PRO A 200 2.78 -19.74 -19.25
CA PRO A 200 2.12 -18.50 -19.60
C PRO A 200 3.20 -17.45 -19.74
N THR A 201 3.44 -17.04 -20.95
CA THR A 201 4.25 -15.85 -21.24
C THR A 201 3.66 -14.73 -20.41
N VAL A 202 4.38 -14.32 -19.37
CA VAL A 202 4.06 -13.11 -18.61
C VAL A 202 3.82 -12.05 -19.68
N ARG A 203 2.56 -11.66 -19.85
CA ARG A 203 2.22 -10.58 -20.77
C ARG A 203 2.88 -9.32 -20.24
N ASN A 204 4.08 -9.05 -20.76
CA ASN A 204 4.83 -7.82 -20.55
C ASN A 204 4.16 -6.59 -21.20
N GLU A 205 2.89 -6.69 -21.54
CA GLU A 205 2.09 -5.63 -22.14
C GLU A 205 1.02 -5.06 -21.18
N CYS A 206 1.23 -5.12 -19.85
CA CYS A 206 0.50 -4.20 -19.00
C CYS A 206 1.06 -2.80 -19.28
N PRO A 207 0.21 -1.83 -19.67
CA PRO A 207 0.66 -0.44 -19.69
C PRO A 207 1.34 -0.13 -18.38
N GLU A 208 2.40 0.68 -18.40
CA GLU A 208 3.14 1.08 -17.20
C GLU A 208 2.23 1.91 -16.29
N VAL A 209 1.26 1.24 -15.64
CA VAL A 209 0.38 1.87 -14.65
C VAL A 209 1.26 2.26 -13.47
N ARG A 210 1.22 3.53 -13.09
CA ARG A 210 1.92 4.00 -11.90
C ARG A 210 1.21 3.48 -10.65
N LEU A 211 1.95 3.22 -9.57
CA LEU A 211 1.36 2.70 -8.34
C LEU A 211 0.28 3.65 -7.77
N ALA A 212 0.52 4.96 -7.81
CA ALA A 212 -0.48 5.94 -7.42
C ALA A 212 -1.78 5.83 -8.24
N GLU A 213 -1.68 5.60 -9.54
CA GLU A 213 -2.83 5.39 -10.42
C GLU A 213 -3.55 4.09 -10.08
N ALA A 214 -2.82 2.99 -9.85
CA ALA A 214 -3.39 1.73 -9.40
C ALA A 214 -4.18 1.90 -8.09
N ILE A 215 -3.68 2.67 -7.13
CA ILE A 215 -4.37 3.00 -5.88
C ILE A 215 -5.69 3.75 -6.16
N HIS A 216 -5.67 4.75 -7.04
CA HIS A 216 -6.88 5.48 -7.40
C HIS A 216 -7.90 4.62 -8.15
N VAL A 217 -7.45 3.73 -9.03
CA VAL A 217 -8.31 2.76 -9.73
C VAL A 217 -9.00 1.83 -8.72
N MET A 218 -8.24 1.24 -7.80
CA MET A 218 -8.80 0.35 -6.78
C MET A 218 -9.74 1.06 -5.82
N THR A 219 -9.40 2.27 -5.41
CA THR A 219 -10.26 3.08 -4.53
C THR A 219 -11.59 3.39 -5.21
N ARG A 220 -11.57 3.77 -6.48
CA ARG A 220 -12.78 4.05 -7.27
C ARG A 220 -13.61 2.79 -7.49
N ALA A 221 -12.97 1.66 -7.83
CA ALA A 221 -13.66 0.40 -8.01
C ALA A 221 -14.41 -0.05 -6.74
N ILE A 222 -13.80 0.14 -5.56
CA ILE A 222 -14.46 -0.15 -4.27
C ILE A 222 -15.66 0.80 -4.07
N ALA A 223 -15.50 2.09 -4.35
CA ALA A 223 -16.61 3.04 -4.26
C ALA A 223 -17.78 2.63 -5.15
N ASP A 224 -17.51 2.22 -6.39
CA ASP A 224 -18.51 1.78 -7.34
C ASP A 224 -19.22 0.50 -6.87
N VAL A 225 -18.49 -0.47 -6.35
CA VAL A 225 -19.07 -1.72 -5.80
C VAL A 225 -19.97 -1.45 -4.60
N VAL A 226 -19.53 -0.55 -3.70
CA VAL A 226 -20.31 -0.19 -2.50
C VAL A 226 -21.54 0.64 -2.86
N ALA A 227 -21.44 1.50 -3.88
CA ALA A 227 -22.53 2.34 -4.32
C ALA A 227 -23.55 1.61 -5.22
N HIS A 228 -23.22 0.39 -5.73
CA HIS A 228 -24.10 -0.32 -6.66
C HIS A 228 -25.38 -0.77 -5.96
N PRO A 229 -26.54 -0.17 -6.29
CA PRO A 229 -27.80 -0.66 -5.76
C PRO A 229 -28.01 -2.09 -6.28
N ARG A 230 -28.31 -3.01 -5.40
CA ARG A 230 -28.77 -4.35 -5.79
C ARG A 230 -29.86 -4.18 -6.83
N PRO A 231 -29.78 -4.81 -8.03
CA PRO A 231 -30.94 -4.80 -8.92
C PRO A 231 -32.09 -5.36 -8.10
N ALA A 232 -33.19 -4.60 -8.03
CA ALA A 232 -34.39 -5.05 -7.36
C ALA A 232 -34.81 -6.33 -8.07
N GLU A 233 -34.45 -7.49 -7.49
CA GLU A 233 -35.06 -8.76 -7.90
C GLU A 233 -36.55 -8.56 -7.74
N ALA A 234 -37.23 -8.53 -8.87
CA ALA A 234 -38.68 -8.64 -8.92
C ALA A 234 -39.04 -9.94 -8.19
N VAL A 235 -39.36 -9.81 -6.91
CA VAL A 235 -40.06 -10.88 -6.19
C VAL A 235 -41.39 -11.02 -6.88
N SER A 236 -41.40 -11.80 -7.96
CA SER A 236 -42.62 -12.31 -8.56
C SER A 236 -43.22 -13.22 -7.49
N CYS A 237 -44.13 -12.66 -6.69
CA CYS A 237 -45.11 -13.43 -5.97
C CYS A 237 -45.98 -14.15 -7.01
N ALA A 238 -45.51 -15.30 -7.46
CA ALA A 238 -46.38 -16.29 -8.05
C ALA A 238 -47.30 -16.77 -6.92
N SER A 239 -48.41 -16.08 -6.76
CA SER A 239 -49.58 -16.55 -6.03
C SER A 239 -50.07 -17.81 -6.74
N SER A 240 -49.55 -18.95 -6.32
CA SER A 240 -50.08 -20.27 -6.65
C SER A 240 -51.46 -20.37 -6.03
N GLY A 241 -52.49 -20.17 -6.86
CA GLY A 241 -53.87 -20.43 -6.52
C GLY A 241 -54.06 -21.91 -6.22
N LEU A 242 -54.12 -22.23 -4.95
CA LEU A 242 -54.73 -23.47 -4.47
C LEU A 242 -56.24 -23.29 -4.48
N THR A 243 -56.91 -23.76 -5.53
CA THR A 243 -58.32 -23.99 -5.53
C THR A 243 -58.64 -25.24 -4.69
N PRO A 244 -59.44 -25.16 -3.65
CA PRO A 244 -59.95 -26.36 -2.99
C PRO A 244 -61.02 -27.04 -3.90
N SER A 245 -60.74 -28.24 -4.37
CA SER A 245 -61.66 -29.09 -5.01
C SER A 245 -62.65 -29.62 -3.95
N HIS A 246 -63.85 -29.09 -3.95
CA HIS A 246 -64.95 -29.63 -3.25
C HIS A 246 -65.61 -30.75 -4.15
N SER A 247 -65.58 -32.01 -3.67
CA SER A 247 -66.40 -33.09 -4.23
C SER A 247 -67.50 -33.40 -3.24
N PRO A 248 -68.73 -33.43 -3.71
CA PRO A 248 -69.83 -34.01 -2.91
C PRO A 248 -70.01 -35.50 -3.30
N ASP A 249 -70.09 -36.34 -2.31
CA ASP A 249 -71.03 -37.47 -2.06
C ASP A 249 -70.48 -38.37 -0.96
#